data_e94b226c8b0d661e8d0c47a498c046ed
#
_entry.id   e94b226c8b0d661e8d0c47a498c046ed
#
_cell.length_a   1.000
_cell.length_b   1.000
_cell.length_c   1.000
_cell.angle_alpha   90.00
_cell.angle_beta   90.00
_cell.angle_gamma   90.00
#
_symmetry.space_group_name_H-M   'P 1'
#
loop_
_entity.id
_entity.type
_entity.pdbx_description
1 polymer ?
#
loop_
_entity_poly.entity_id
_entity_poly.type
_entity_poly.pdbx_seq_one_letter_code
_entity_poly.pdbx_strand_id
1 'polypeptide(L)'
;MASSWDDLRATLASLADAFGNQAVKELEAEGEVGANAARELAGAIAGEPRGAGRRAAEAAWARLQDGVGWTTPAWRECYVIGQLREATEAGEDAEAGEDAESAEDAAADDEKGTEGEGREGTRGALLKRAMLAVDMAHIMGGPGEIVQRFGRAIETLVRRDREGDAKDAAKDEVLIPDVVPSRAAVRIDPAHALERAEGITAKEFKRNYFNPDKPVCLGNIGGAWPAVGKWRDLRWMARAHGHRNVPLEVGAYDDAANWKEEVMLLSSFIDEYLMPGLAKELSGVDEGKSRRIAYLAQHQLFEQIPELLGDFDNPAVCDVAGGVQRVNAWIGTAGTVTPCHFDSYDNLLGQVAGYKFVRLYSEDDSPFLYRHQGAWAENRSWPAEAGDDSNPGGSTNRHTGDGARVSMGKPRRDAQGNISRVDVEHPDLAKFPLFSKAKHMDVVLGPGEFVYIPARCWHYVRALTTSVSLNFLF
;
A
#
# COMPACT_ATOMS: atom_id res chain seq x y z
N MET A 1 17.43 -15.71 13.75
CA MET A 1 18.66 -15.01 14.09
C MET A 1 18.57 -13.65 13.44
N ALA A 2 18.71 -12.56 14.20
CA ALA A 2 18.79 -11.22 13.62
C ALA A 2 20.02 -11.15 12.72
N SER A 3 19.89 -10.61 11.50
CA SER A 3 21.02 -10.39 10.62
C SER A 3 21.96 -9.36 11.28
N SER A 4 23.24 -9.64 11.33
CA SER A 4 24.21 -8.64 11.80
C SER A 4 24.30 -7.48 10.79
N TRP A 5 24.76 -6.31 11.25
CA TRP A 5 24.97 -5.17 10.32
C TRP A 5 25.98 -5.52 9.23
N ASP A 6 26.95 -6.39 9.51
CA ASP A 6 27.91 -6.89 8.52
C ASP A 6 27.21 -7.71 7.43
N ASP A 7 26.22 -8.56 7.79
CA ASP A 7 25.41 -9.29 6.83
C ASP A 7 24.54 -8.36 5.97
N LEU A 8 24.01 -7.28 6.56
CA LEU A 8 23.23 -6.28 5.84
C LEU A 8 24.13 -5.46 4.90
N ARG A 9 25.32 -5.05 5.33
CA ARG A 9 26.32 -4.40 4.47
C ARG A 9 26.75 -5.29 3.31
N ALA A 10 27.02 -6.57 3.57
CA ALA A 10 27.35 -7.54 2.53
C ALA A 10 26.18 -7.75 1.55
N THR A 11 24.95 -7.74 2.04
CA THR A 11 23.75 -7.82 1.22
C THR A 11 23.60 -6.58 0.35
N LEU A 12 23.83 -5.39 0.89
CA LEU A 12 23.80 -4.13 0.15
C LEU A 12 24.90 -4.10 -0.94
N ALA A 13 26.10 -4.56 -0.62
CA ALA A 13 27.19 -4.68 -1.59
C ALA A 13 26.83 -5.63 -2.74
N SER A 14 26.22 -6.78 -2.45
CA SER A 14 25.74 -7.71 -3.48
C SER A 14 24.63 -7.11 -4.37
N LEU A 15 23.72 -6.34 -3.79
CA LEU A 15 22.71 -5.62 -4.55
C LEU A 15 23.34 -4.56 -5.45
N ALA A 16 24.33 -3.85 -4.94
CA ALA A 16 25.08 -2.86 -5.68
C ALA A 16 25.83 -3.46 -6.86
N ASP A 17 26.44 -4.64 -6.69
CA ASP A 17 27.09 -5.37 -7.77
C ASP A 17 26.09 -5.84 -8.84
N ALA A 18 24.91 -6.29 -8.43
CA ALA A 18 23.90 -6.82 -9.35
C ALA A 18 23.21 -5.71 -10.18
N PHE A 19 22.95 -4.57 -9.58
CA PHE A 19 22.12 -3.51 -10.18
C PHE A 19 22.80 -2.13 -10.15
N GLY A 20 23.47 -1.79 -9.06
CA GLY A 20 23.97 -0.44 -8.82
C GLY A 20 25.03 0.03 -9.81
N ASN A 21 25.93 -0.84 -10.23
CA ASN A 21 26.96 -0.50 -11.23
C ASN A 21 26.38 -0.22 -12.62
N GLN A 22 25.28 -0.90 -12.98
CA GLN A 22 24.56 -0.62 -14.21
C GLN A 22 23.78 0.69 -14.08
N ALA A 23 23.09 0.90 -12.94
CA ALA A 23 22.37 2.14 -12.66
C ALA A 23 23.29 3.37 -12.69
N VAL A 24 24.50 3.28 -12.11
CA VAL A 24 25.51 4.37 -12.18
C VAL A 24 25.80 4.76 -13.63
N LYS A 25 26.06 3.78 -14.52
CA LYS A 25 26.35 4.06 -15.94
C LYS A 25 25.17 4.68 -16.68
N GLU A 26 23.95 4.21 -16.41
CA GLU A 26 22.74 4.74 -17.02
C GLU A 26 22.48 6.17 -16.56
N LEU A 27 22.66 6.46 -15.27
CA LEU A 27 22.54 7.80 -14.72
C LEU A 27 23.57 8.78 -15.28
N GLU A 28 24.85 8.35 -15.41
CA GLU A 28 25.90 9.17 -16.01
C GLU A 28 25.56 9.62 -17.44
N ALA A 29 24.80 8.81 -18.16
CA ALA A 29 24.36 9.13 -19.53
C ALA A 29 23.24 10.19 -19.56
N GLU A 30 22.57 10.49 -18.44
CA GLU A 30 21.47 11.48 -18.34
C GLU A 30 21.94 12.92 -18.07
N GLY A 31 23.20 13.26 -18.37
CA GLY A 31 23.74 14.60 -18.22
C GLY A 31 24.15 14.97 -16.80
N GLU A 32 24.21 16.25 -16.47
CA GLU A 32 24.77 16.73 -15.19
C GLU A 32 23.97 16.25 -13.97
N VAL A 33 22.64 16.23 -14.07
CA VAL A 33 21.76 15.77 -12.99
C VAL A 33 21.98 14.27 -12.71
N GLY A 34 22.03 13.47 -13.76
CA GLY A 34 22.31 12.04 -13.66
C GLY A 34 23.72 11.77 -13.15
N ALA A 35 24.72 12.49 -13.62
CA ALA A 35 26.10 12.36 -13.15
C ALA A 35 26.27 12.70 -11.66
N ASN A 36 25.49 13.65 -11.13
CA ASN A 36 25.46 13.94 -9.68
C ASN A 36 24.83 12.78 -8.90
N ALA A 37 23.69 12.26 -9.33
CA ALA A 37 23.03 11.11 -8.71
C ALA A 37 23.91 9.86 -8.79
N ALA A 38 24.61 9.63 -9.90
CA ALA A 38 25.56 8.53 -10.09
C ALA A 38 26.72 8.57 -9.07
N ARG A 39 27.27 9.76 -8.79
CA ARG A 39 28.33 9.91 -7.76
C ARG A 39 27.83 9.59 -6.36
N GLU A 40 26.63 10.08 -6.00
CA GLU A 40 26.05 9.77 -4.68
C GLU A 40 25.69 8.29 -4.57
N LEU A 41 25.18 7.68 -5.63
CA LEU A 41 24.92 6.24 -5.68
C LEU A 41 26.21 5.43 -5.55
N ALA A 42 27.28 5.79 -6.25
CA ALA A 42 28.57 5.13 -6.12
C ALA A 42 29.10 5.26 -4.68
N GLY A 43 28.96 6.42 -4.04
CA GLY A 43 29.27 6.62 -2.64
C GLY A 43 28.42 5.76 -1.70
N ALA A 44 27.12 5.65 -1.95
CA ALA A 44 26.22 4.80 -1.18
C ALA A 44 26.61 3.31 -1.30
N ILE A 45 27.01 2.87 -2.48
CA ILE A 45 27.53 1.51 -2.76
C ILE A 45 28.82 1.26 -2.00
N ALA A 46 29.77 2.18 -2.08
CA ALA A 46 31.08 2.07 -1.41
C ALA A 46 30.98 2.25 0.12
N GLY A 47 29.88 2.79 0.62
CA GLY A 47 29.69 3.07 2.04
C GLY A 47 30.33 4.37 2.52
N GLU A 48 30.80 5.23 1.62
CA GLU A 48 31.48 6.49 1.95
C GLU A 48 31.15 7.58 0.92
N PRO A 49 31.06 8.84 1.34
CA PRO A 49 30.97 9.29 2.75
C PRO A 49 29.59 8.96 3.37
N ARG A 50 29.51 8.94 4.71
CA ARG A 50 28.21 8.80 5.41
C ARG A 50 27.20 9.82 4.89
N GLY A 51 25.95 9.39 4.78
CA GLY A 51 24.87 10.17 4.19
C GLY A 51 24.81 10.18 2.66
N ALA A 52 25.73 9.48 1.96
CA ALA A 52 25.67 9.34 0.51
C ALA A 52 24.37 8.62 0.09
N GLY A 53 23.92 7.65 0.88
CA GLY A 53 22.64 6.96 0.64
C GLY A 53 21.46 7.92 0.60
N ARG A 54 21.34 8.80 1.59
CA ARG A 54 20.29 9.81 1.63
C ARG A 54 20.35 10.76 0.44
N ARG A 55 21.54 11.27 0.09
CA ARG A 55 21.71 12.19 -1.05
C ARG A 55 21.38 11.51 -2.38
N ALA A 56 21.74 10.23 -2.55
CA ALA A 56 21.38 9.44 -3.71
C ALA A 56 19.85 9.28 -3.82
N ALA A 57 19.19 8.94 -2.71
CA ALA A 57 17.74 8.82 -2.65
C ALA A 57 17.03 10.16 -2.92
N GLU A 58 17.50 11.27 -2.35
CA GLU A 58 16.95 12.62 -2.58
C GLU A 58 17.06 13.04 -4.05
N ALA A 59 18.23 12.81 -4.68
CA ALA A 59 18.45 13.11 -6.09
C ALA A 59 17.54 12.27 -7.00
N ALA A 60 17.44 10.97 -6.72
CA ALA A 60 16.56 10.07 -7.45
C ALA A 60 15.08 10.42 -7.26
N TRP A 61 14.68 10.75 -6.04
CA TRP A 61 13.31 11.14 -5.72
C TRP A 61 12.86 12.38 -6.50
N ALA A 62 13.71 13.42 -6.53
CA ALA A 62 13.41 14.62 -7.31
C ALA A 62 13.14 14.30 -8.80
N ARG A 63 13.89 13.36 -9.36
CA ARG A 63 13.73 12.94 -10.75
C ARG A 63 12.51 12.06 -10.99
N LEU A 64 12.16 11.21 -10.03
CA LEU A 64 10.95 10.39 -10.08
C LEU A 64 9.68 11.26 -9.97
N GLN A 65 9.73 12.34 -9.18
CA GLN A 65 8.61 13.27 -9.00
C GLN A 65 8.28 14.07 -10.26
N ASP A 66 9.24 14.41 -11.10
CA ASP A 66 9.00 15.12 -12.36
C ASP A 66 8.41 14.22 -13.47
N GLY A 67 8.24 12.93 -13.19
CA GLY A 67 7.62 11.93 -14.06
C GLY A 67 8.55 11.38 -15.15
N VAL A 68 9.71 11.98 -15.39
CA VAL A 68 10.67 11.50 -16.39
C VAL A 68 11.48 10.32 -15.87
N GLY A 69 11.85 10.33 -14.58
CA GLY A 69 12.65 9.28 -13.97
C GLY A 69 12.00 7.89 -13.97
N TRP A 70 10.67 7.79 -14.10
CA TRP A 70 9.98 6.50 -14.17
C TRP A 70 10.26 5.70 -15.45
N THR A 71 10.69 6.34 -16.51
CA THR A 71 11.03 5.68 -17.79
C THR A 71 12.40 5.00 -17.76
N THR A 72 13.27 5.39 -16.82
CA THR A 72 14.62 4.84 -16.67
C THR A 72 14.71 4.07 -15.34
N PRO A 73 14.84 2.74 -15.36
CA PRO A 73 14.91 1.90 -14.15
C PRO A 73 15.99 2.36 -13.16
N ALA A 74 17.13 2.86 -13.65
CA ALA A 74 18.25 3.32 -12.85
C ALA A 74 17.88 4.35 -11.76
N TRP A 75 16.89 5.20 -11.98
CA TRP A 75 16.44 6.16 -10.95
C TRP A 75 15.74 5.47 -9.78
N ARG A 76 14.93 4.43 -10.04
CA ARG A 76 14.31 3.63 -8.98
C ARG A 76 15.34 2.81 -8.22
N GLU A 77 16.30 2.22 -8.92
CA GLU A 77 17.40 1.47 -8.32
C GLU A 77 18.29 2.37 -7.45
N CYS A 78 18.62 3.57 -7.93
CA CYS A 78 19.33 4.61 -7.17
C CYS A 78 18.57 4.95 -5.88
N TYR A 79 17.27 5.16 -5.98
CA TYR A 79 16.42 5.47 -4.82
C TYR A 79 16.44 4.32 -3.80
N VAL A 80 16.18 3.09 -4.25
CA VAL A 80 16.12 1.90 -3.39
C VAL A 80 17.44 1.64 -2.67
N ILE A 81 18.57 1.65 -3.41
CA ILE A 81 19.89 1.45 -2.82
C ILE A 81 20.22 2.56 -1.83
N GLY A 82 19.90 3.81 -2.18
CA GLY A 82 20.07 4.97 -1.31
C GLY A 82 19.29 4.82 0.00
N GLN A 83 18.04 4.39 -0.06
CA GLN A 83 17.20 4.17 1.13
C GLN A 83 17.72 3.02 2.01
N LEU A 84 18.12 1.90 1.43
CA LEU A 84 18.69 0.79 2.19
C LEU A 84 19.99 1.17 2.89
N ARG A 85 20.82 2.00 2.26
CA ARG A 85 22.04 2.54 2.89
C ARG A 85 21.69 3.49 4.04
N GLU A 86 20.73 4.36 3.85
CA GLU A 86 20.23 5.26 4.90
C GLU A 86 19.68 4.49 6.10
N ALA A 87 18.89 3.42 5.85
CA ALA A 87 18.38 2.54 6.90
C ALA A 87 19.51 1.88 7.71
N THR A 88 20.58 1.45 7.03
CA THR A 88 21.77 0.85 7.68
C THR A 88 22.43 1.86 8.61
N GLU A 89 22.74 3.05 8.10
CA GLU A 89 23.42 4.09 8.88
C GLU A 89 22.61 4.55 10.09
N ALA A 90 21.30 4.77 9.91
CA ALA A 90 20.41 5.18 10.99
C ALA A 90 20.21 4.09 12.04
N GLY A 91 20.12 2.81 11.60
CA GLY A 91 20.00 1.68 12.51
C GLY A 91 21.27 1.44 13.34
N GLU A 92 22.44 1.55 12.73
CA GLU A 92 23.75 1.47 13.42
C GLU A 92 23.90 2.57 14.47
N ASP A 93 23.51 3.80 14.12
CA ASP A 93 23.57 4.94 15.04
C ASP A 93 22.61 4.75 16.23
N ALA A 94 21.43 4.17 15.99
CA ALA A 94 20.47 3.87 17.05
C ALA A 94 20.98 2.77 18.00
N GLU A 95 21.62 1.71 17.46
CA GLU A 95 22.18 0.62 18.27
C GLU A 95 23.42 1.10 19.06
N ALA A 96 24.29 1.89 18.45
CA ALA A 96 25.46 2.47 19.13
C ALA A 96 25.05 3.40 20.31
N GLY A 97 23.91 4.09 20.18
CA GLY A 97 23.32 4.88 21.27
C GLY A 97 22.91 4.00 22.46
N GLU A 98 22.30 2.82 22.20
CA GLU A 98 21.92 1.85 23.24
C GLU A 98 23.13 1.28 24.01
N ASP A 99 24.20 0.93 23.28
CA ASP A 99 25.43 0.42 23.89
C ASP A 99 26.10 1.46 24.79
N ALA A 100 26.06 2.74 24.41
CA ALA A 100 26.60 3.84 25.19
C ALA A 100 25.78 4.08 26.48
N GLU A 101 24.45 4.04 26.41
CA GLU A 101 23.57 4.15 27.59
C GLU A 101 23.76 3.01 28.56
N SER A 102 23.84 1.75 28.08
CA SER A 102 24.07 0.58 28.93
C SER A 102 25.43 0.61 29.61
N ALA A 103 26.44 1.21 29.00
CA ALA A 103 27.78 1.35 29.57
C ALA A 103 27.84 2.50 30.60
N GLU A 104 27.09 3.59 30.40
CA GLU A 104 27.01 4.70 31.37
C GLU A 104 26.17 4.34 32.58
N ASP A 105 25.05 3.62 32.43
CA ASP A 105 24.24 3.09 33.55
C ASP A 105 25.03 2.10 34.43
N ALA A 106 25.90 1.31 33.82
CA ALA A 106 26.80 0.42 34.55
C ALA A 106 27.92 1.17 35.32
N ALA A 107 28.21 2.41 34.94
CA ALA A 107 29.24 3.26 35.54
C ALA A 107 28.69 4.32 36.52
N ALA A 108 27.39 4.62 36.49
CA ALA A 108 26.75 5.71 37.23
C ALA A 108 25.83 5.16 38.34
N ASP A 109 26.43 4.74 39.44
CA ASP A 109 25.68 4.56 40.70
C ASP A 109 25.62 5.87 41.54
N ASP A 110 26.06 6.99 40.99
CA ASP A 110 26.11 8.30 41.67
C ASP A 110 25.98 9.49 40.71
N GLU A 111 24.81 9.87 40.28
CA GLU A 111 24.36 11.26 40.04
C GLU A 111 23.11 11.27 39.14
N LYS A 112 21.95 11.56 39.75
CA LYS A 112 20.70 11.83 39.03
C LYS A 112 20.72 13.24 38.42
N GLY A 113 20.72 13.33 37.11
CA GLY A 113 20.55 14.61 36.37
C GLY A 113 19.99 14.40 34.97
N THR A 114 18.88 14.97 34.73
CA THR A 114 18.10 15.42 33.51
C THR A 114 18.62 15.20 32.07
N GLU A 115 19.53 14.28 31.79
CA GLU A 115 20.07 14.06 30.44
C GLU A 115 19.37 12.95 29.63
N GLY A 116 18.51 12.13 30.26
CA GLY A 116 17.88 10.97 29.63
C GLY A 116 16.85 11.30 28.53
N GLU A 117 16.06 12.36 28.72
CA GLU A 117 14.97 12.70 27.78
C GLU A 117 15.48 13.15 26.39
N GLY A 118 16.65 13.79 26.32
CA GLY A 118 17.21 14.25 25.07
C GLY A 118 17.80 13.13 24.19
N ARG A 119 18.38 12.09 24.80
CA ARG A 119 19.01 10.96 24.07
C ARG A 119 17.99 9.94 23.61
N GLU A 120 17.01 9.60 24.46
CA GLU A 120 15.88 8.74 24.09
C GLU A 120 15.11 9.30 22.88
N GLY A 121 14.86 10.63 22.85
CA GLY A 121 14.29 11.29 21.68
C GLY A 121 15.12 11.15 20.40
N THR A 122 16.45 11.13 20.52
CA THR A 122 17.36 10.98 19.38
C THR A 122 17.33 9.56 18.82
N ARG A 123 17.35 8.51 19.67
CA ARG A 123 17.28 7.11 19.25
C ARG A 123 15.95 6.79 18.56
N GLY A 124 14.84 7.16 19.18
CA GLY A 124 13.51 6.99 18.58
C GLY A 124 13.37 7.67 17.21
N ALA A 125 13.97 8.87 17.03
CA ALA A 125 14.01 9.55 15.74
C ALA A 125 14.85 8.79 14.69
N LEU A 126 15.98 8.21 15.08
CA LEU A 126 16.83 7.40 14.20
C LEU A 126 16.11 6.12 13.76
N LEU A 127 15.43 5.43 14.67
CA LEU A 127 14.66 4.23 14.35
C LEU A 127 13.47 4.51 13.42
N LYS A 128 12.75 5.62 13.64
CA LYS A 128 11.69 6.09 12.73
C LYS A 128 12.25 6.36 11.33
N ARG A 129 13.41 7.02 11.24
CA ARG A 129 14.08 7.31 9.98
C ARG A 129 14.54 6.04 9.27
N ALA A 130 15.12 5.08 9.99
CA ALA A 130 15.54 3.80 9.46
C ALA A 130 14.33 3.00 8.93
N MET A 131 13.22 2.96 9.68
CA MET A 131 12.01 2.27 9.26
C MET A 131 11.37 2.92 8.04
N LEU A 132 11.30 4.26 8.01
CA LEU A 132 10.81 4.98 6.82
C LEU A 132 11.63 4.64 5.57
N ALA A 133 12.97 4.59 5.70
CA ALA A 133 13.84 4.28 4.59
C ALA A 133 13.61 2.86 4.04
N VAL A 134 13.45 1.87 4.91
CA VAL A 134 13.11 0.49 4.51
C VAL A 134 11.73 0.42 3.85
N ASP A 135 10.73 1.05 4.46
CA ASP A 135 9.37 1.05 3.92
C ASP A 135 9.32 1.73 2.55
N MET A 136 10.03 2.84 2.38
CA MET A 136 10.13 3.52 1.07
C MET A 136 10.86 2.67 0.03
N ALA A 137 11.91 1.92 0.41
CA ALA A 137 12.55 0.97 -0.50
C ALA A 137 11.58 -0.13 -0.96
N HIS A 138 10.72 -0.63 -0.05
CA HIS A 138 9.67 -1.59 -0.39
C HIS A 138 8.62 -0.99 -1.33
N ILE A 139 8.07 0.18 -0.99
CA ILE A 139 7.03 0.88 -1.76
C ILE A 139 7.51 1.17 -3.19
N MET A 140 8.79 1.49 -3.36
CA MET A 140 9.40 1.78 -4.66
C MET A 140 9.81 0.53 -5.44
N GLY A 141 9.47 -0.68 -4.96
CA GLY A 141 9.68 -1.94 -5.67
C GLY A 141 11.09 -2.50 -5.53
N GLY A 142 11.75 -2.26 -4.40
CA GLY A 142 13.02 -2.91 -4.06
C GLY A 142 12.88 -4.44 -3.99
N PRO A 143 13.97 -5.21 -4.18
CA PRO A 143 13.94 -6.68 -4.16
C PRO A 143 13.41 -7.19 -2.82
N GLY A 144 12.24 -7.87 -2.84
CA GLY A 144 11.46 -8.21 -1.66
C GLY A 144 12.25 -8.91 -0.54
N GLU A 145 13.03 -9.96 -0.87
CA GLU A 145 13.85 -10.68 0.12
C GLU A 145 14.91 -9.77 0.79
N ILE A 146 15.53 -8.89 0.01
CA ILE A 146 16.56 -7.97 0.51
C ILE A 146 15.92 -6.95 1.43
N VAL A 147 14.88 -6.26 0.96
CA VAL A 147 14.18 -5.24 1.76
C VAL A 147 13.62 -5.84 3.05
N GLN A 148 13.06 -7.06 3.01
CA GLN A 148 12.59 -7.77 4.20
C GLN A 148 13.70 -8.09 5.21
N ARG A 149 14.94 -8.37 4.76
CA ARG A 149 16.06 -8.57 5.67
C ARG A 149 16.39 -7.30 6.46
N PHE A 150 16.44 -6.15 5.77
CA PHE A 150 16.60 -4.85 6.43
C PHE A 150 15.43 -4.56 7.36
N GLY A 151 14.20 -4.77 6.89
CA GLY A 151 12.98 -4.59 7.69
C GLY A 151 13.02 -5.36 8.99
N ARG A 152 13.38 -6.64 8.97
CA ARG A 152 13.48 -7.47 10.20
C ARG A 152 14.55 -6.96 11.16
N ALA A 153 15.68 -6.48 10.68
CA ALA A 153 16.73 -5.94 11.54
C ALA A 153 16.25 -4.68 12.26
N ILE A 154 15.70 -3.72 11.53
CA ILE A 154 15.17 -2.47 12.10
C ILE A 154 13.96 -2.76 13.02
N GLU A 155 13.05 -3.67 12.62
CA GLU A 155 11.91 -4.08 13.45
C GLU A 155 12.36 -4.63 14.81
N THR A 156 13.46 -5.36 14.86
CA THR A 156 14.01 -5.88 16.11
C THR A 156 14.41 -4.76 17.07
N LEU A 157 15.04 -3.70 16.55
CA LEU A 157 15.40 -2.52 17.33
C LEU A 157 14.18 -1.72 17.79
N VAL A 158 13.22 -1.51 16.89
CA VAL A 158 11.96 -0.81 17.20
C VAL A 158 11.18 -1.54 18.31
N ARG A 159 11.13 -2.86 18.27
CA ARG A 159 10.43 -3.64 19.31
C ARG A 159 11.10 -3.51 20.69
N ARG A 160 12.43 -3.57 20.75
CA ARG A 160 13.18 -3.36 22.00
C ARG A 160 12.90 -1.99 22.60
N ASP A 161 12.89 -0.95 21.76
CA ASP A 161 12.60 0.42 22.17
C ASP A 161 11.18 0.55 22.75
N ARG A 162 10.20 -0.12 22.15
CA ARG A 162 8.79 -0.08 22.55
C ARG A 162 8.44 -0.97 23.75
N GLU A 163 9.21 -2.01 24.04
CA GLU A 163 8.97 -2.88 25.20
C GLU A 163 9.13 -2.12 26.53
N GLY A 164 9.93 -1.04 26.55
CA GLY A 164 10.03 -0.08 27.65
C GLY A 164 8.74 0.67 27.91
N ASP A 165 8.01 1.07 26.84
CA ASP A 165 6.81 1.92 26.89
C ASP A 165 5.50 1.14 27.09
N ALA A 166 5.51 -0.18 26.91
CA ALA A 166 4.29 -1.01 26.81
C ALA A 166 3.52 -1.20 28.10
N LYS A 167 3.97 -0.67 29.26
CA LYS A 167 3.34 -0.93 30.57
C LYS A 167 1.98 -0.25 30.78
N ASP A 168 1.63 0.76 29.99
CA ASP A 168 0.41 1.58 30.18
C ASP A 168 -0.52 1.69 28.96
N ALA A 169 -0.36 0.84 27.93
CA ALA A 169 -1.23 0.88 26.75
C ALA A 169 -2.67 0.47 27.15
N ALA A 170 -3.57 1.44 27.12
CA ALA A 170 -5.01 1.23 27.36
C ALA A 170 -5.55 0.06 26.52
N LYS A 171 -6.31 -0.83 27.18
CA LYS A 171 -6.94 -2.00 26.55
C LYS A 171 -8.20 -1.67 25.74
N ASP A 172 -8.39 -0.39 25.38
CA ASP A 172 -9.59 0.04 24.67
C ASP A 172 -9.55 -0.46 23.24
N GLU A 173 -10.44 -1.41 22.94
CA GLU A 173 -10.68 -1.88 21.57
C GLU A 173 -11.55 -0.86 20.80
N VAL A 174 -11.24 -0.65 19.53
CA VAL A 174 -12.11 0.11 18.62
C VAL A 174 -12.37 -0.75 17.39
N LEU A 175 -13.55 -1.36 17.40
CA LEU A 175 -13.93 -2.38 16.43
C LEU A 175 -14.70 -1.81 15.26
N ILE A 176 -14.31 -2.20 14.04
CA ILE A 176 -15.12 -2.03 12.84
C ILE A 176 -16.39 -2.88 13.03
N PRO A 177 -17.61 -2.30 12.89
CA PRO A 177 -18.87 -3.00 13.15
C PRO A 177 -19.16 -4.12 12.13
N ASP A 178 -19.83 -5.18 12.60
CA ASP A 178 -20.34 -6.27 11.75
C ASP A 178 -21.76 -5.96 11.22
N VAL A 179 -22.03 -4.70 10.92
CA VAL A 179 -23.32 -4.27 10.36
C VAL A 179 -23.13 -3.17 9.34
N VAL A 180 -23.91 -3.21 8.27
CA VAL A 180 -24.00 -2.10 7.32
C VAL A 180 -24.96 -1.09 7.90
N PRO A 181 -24.55 0.17 8.15
CA PRO A 181 -25.48 1.22 8.56
C PRO A 181 -26.59 1.39 7.50
N SER A 182 -27.84 1.60 7.95
CA SER A 182 -29.01 1.68 7.03
C SER A 182 -28.82 2.70 5.90
N ARG A 183 -28.13 3.80 6.18
CA ARG A 183 -27.80 4.85 5.19
C ARG A 183 -26.79 4.42 4.12
N ALA A 184 -25.97 3.39 4.41
CA ALA A 184 -24.98 2.84 3.49
C ALA A 184 -25.49 1.55 2.82
N ALA A 185 -26.64 1.04 3.22
CA ALA A 185 -27.22 -0.18 2.70
C ALA A 185 -27.54 -0.03 1.20
N VAL A 186 -27.02 -0.95 0.40
CA VAL A 186 -27.34 -1.07 -1.02
C VAL A 186 -28.46 -2.10 -1.17
N ARG A 187 -29.52 -1.73 -1.86
CA ARG A 187 -30.59 -2.66 -2.23
C ARG A 187 -30.20 -3.33 -3.55
N ILE A 188 -29.88 -4.62 -3.47
CA ILE A 188 -29.60 -5.43 -4.66
C ILE A 188 -30.92 -5.91 -5.25
N ASP A 189 -31.14 -5.67 -6.55
CA ASP A 189 -32.25 -6.26 -7.28
C ASP A 189 -31.98 -7.77 -7.42
N PRO A 190 -32.91 -8.66 -7.01
CA PRO A 190 -32.76 -10.11 -7.16
C PRO A 190 -32.42 -10.56 -8.59
N ALA A 191 -32.86 -9.81 -9.61
CA ALA A 191 -32.54 -10.10 -11.01
C ALA A 191 -31.06 -9.90 -11.37
N HIS A 192 -30.35 -9.11 -10.57
CA HIS A 192 -28.93 -8.78 -10.73
C HIS A 192 -28.04 -9.32 -9.60
N ALA A 193 -28.63 -10.06 -8.66
CA ALA A 193 -27.87 -10.62 -7.55
C ALA A 193 -26.84 -11.66 -8.07
N LEU A 194 -25.58 -11.49 -7.67
CA LEU A 194 -24.54 -12.48 -7.96
C LEU A 194 -24.84 -13.79 -7.26
N GLU A 195 -24.64 -14.92 -7.97
CA GLU A 195 -24.77 -16.26 -7.41
C GLU A 195 -23.87 -16.43 -6.18
N ARG A 196 -24.41 -17.10 -5.15
CA ARG A 196 -23.68 -17.46 -3.92
C ARG A 196 -23.51 -18.95 -3.84
N ALA A 197 -22.30 -19.40 -3.48
CA ALA A 197 -21.98 -20.80 -3.25
C ALA A 197 -21.28 -20.97 -1.89
N GLU A 198 -21.67 -21.98 -1.14
CA GLU A 198 -21.11 -22.29 0.18
C GLU A 198 -20.56 -23.72 0.21
N GLY A 199 -19.45 -23.88 0.94
CA GLY A 199 -18.88 -25.21 1.18
C GLY A 199 -18.42 -25.98 -0.06
N ILE A 200 -18.16 -25.28 -1.17
CA ILE A 200 -17.72 -25.93 -2.42
C ILE A 200 -16.25 -26.34 -2.34
N THR A 201 -15.95 -27.50 -2.93
CA THR A 201 -14.57 -27.97 -3.08
C THR A 201 -13.86 -27.24 -4.22
N ALA A 202 -12.51 -27.23 -4.21
CA ALA A 202 -11.71 -26.67 -5.31
C ALA A 202 -12.05 -27.32 -6.66
N LYS A 203 -12.41 -28.62 -6.69
CA LYS A 203 -12.82 -29.32 -7.91
C LYS A 203 -14.17 -28.82 -8.44
N GLU A 204 -15.13 -28.56 -7.56
CA GLU A 204 -16.43 -27.99 -7.94
C GLU A 204 -16.28 -26.56 -8.38
N PHE A 205 -15.47 -25.76 -7.67
CA PHE A 205 -15.12 -24.40 -8.08
C PHE A 205 -14.51 -24.40 -9.48
N LYS A 206 -13.50 -25.25 -9.74
CA LYS A 206 -12.86 -25.35 -11.05
C LYS A 206 -13.87 -25.64 -12.16
N ARG A 207 -14.77 -26.61 -11.95
CA ARG A 207 -15.73 -27.02 -12.95
C ARG A 207 -16.83 -26.00 -13.21
N ASN A 208 -17.36 -25.40 -12.14
CA ASN A 208 -18.60 -24.64 -12.20
C ASN A 208 -18.38 -23.14 -12.41
N TYR A 209 -17.19 -22.62 -12.02
CA TYR A 209 -16.91 -21.19 -12.00
C TYR A 209 -15.60 -20.83 -12.71
N PHE A 210 -14.48 -21.48 -12.39
CA PHE A 210 -13.18 -21.16 -12.97
C PHE A 210 -13.12 -21.46 -14.47
N ASN A 211 -13.41 -22.70 -14.90
CA ASN A 211 -13.34 -23.07 -16.31
C ASN A 211 -14.34 -22.32 -17.22
N PRO A 212 -15.56 -21.97 -16.78
CA PRO A 212 -16.49 -21.16 -17.58
C PRO A 212 -16.34 -19.65 -17.37
N ASP A 213 -15.30 -19.16 -16.70
CA ASP A 213 -15.08 -17.75 -16.37
C ASP A 213 -16.30 -17.09 -15.73
N LYS A 214 -16.94 -17.80 -14.80
CA LYS A 214 -18.19 -17.37 -14.16
C LYS A 214 -17.94 -16.81 -12.77
N PRO A 215 -18.22 -15.52 -12.53
CA PRO A 215 -18.05 -14.94 -11.20
C PRO A 215 -19.03 -15.56 -10.20
N VAL A 216 -18.62 -15.63 -8.93
CA VAL A 216 -19.43 -16.17 -7.84
C VAL A 216 -19.02 -15.59 -6.50
N CYS A 217 -19.98 -15.40 -5.60
CA CYS A 217 -19.70 -15.12 -4.19
C CYS A 217 -19.54 -16.43 -3.42
N LEU A 218 -18.39 -16.60 -2.77
CA LEU A 218 -18.07 -17.75 -1.96
C LEU A 218 -18.27 -17.41 -0.49
N GLY A 219 -19.25 -18.06 0.15
CA GLY A 219 -19.55 -17.83 1.55
C GLY A 219 -18.54 -18.53 2.47
N ASN A 220 -18.20 -17.84 3.55
CA ASN A 220 -17.48 -18.38 4.72
C ASN A 220 -16.11 -19.04 4.45
N ILE A 221 -15.37 -18.62 3.43
CA ILE A 221 -14.00 -19.13 3.17
C ILE A 221 -13.04 -18.63 4.26
N GLY A 222 -13.11 -17.34 4.59
CA GLY A 222 -12.23 -16.70 5.57
C GLY A 222 -12.81 -16.57 6.97
N GLY A 223 -13.99 -17.11 7.26
CA GLY A 223 -14.69 -16.87 8.52
C GLY A 223 -13.97 -17.39 9.78
N ALA A 224 -13.08 -18.37 9.62
CA ALA A 224 -12.25 -18.91 10.70
C ALA A 224 -10.86 -18.24 10.83
N TRP A 225 -10.51 -17.30 9.96
CA TRP A 225 -9.21 -16.66 10.02
C TRP A 225 -9.05 -15.77 11.26
N PRO A 226 -7.91 -15.83 11.95
CA PRO A 226 -7.59 -14.88 13.01
C PRO A 226 -7.73 -13.42 12.57
N ALA A 227 -7.45 -13.12 11.31
CA ALA A 227 -7.57 -11.80 10.72
C ALA A 227 -8.96 -11.19 10.92
N VAL A 228 -10.05 -11.98 10.77
CA VAL A 228 -11.44 -11.49 10.92
C VAL A 228 -11.71 -10.95 12.33
N GLY A 229 -11.13 -11.57 13.34
CA GLY A 229 -11.23 -11.09 14.73
C GLY A 229 -10.27 -9.94 15.04
N LYS A 230 -8.99 -10.08 14.65
CA LYS A 230 -7.91 -9.16 15.04
C LYS A 230 -7.93 -7.84 14.27
N TRP A 231 -8.07 -7.90 12.93
CA TRP A 231 -7.88 -6.71 12.08
C TRP A 231 -9.06 -5.76 12.09
N ARG A 232 -10.18 -6.19 12.65
CA ARG A 232 -11.28 -5.28 12.94
C ARG A 232 -10.99 -4.32 14.11
N ASP A 233 -10.04 -4.66 15.01
CA ASP A 233 -9.59 -3.75 16.07
C ASP A 233 -8.51 -2.80 15.55
N LEU A 234 -8.94 -1.57 15.25
CA LEU A 234 -8.06 -0.52 14.75
C LEU A 234 -6.98 -0.15 15.78
N ARG A 235 -7.28 -0.23 17.07
CA ARG A 235 -6.29 0.04 18.14
C ARG A 235 -5.25 -1.06 18.21
N TRP A 236 -5.64 -2.31 18.04
CA TRP A 236 -4.68 -3.40 17.95
C TRP A 236 -3.73 -3.19 16.77
N MET A 237 -4.25 -2.85 15.58
CA MET A 237 -3.44 -2.64 14.38
C MET A 237 -2.47 -1.46 14.56
N ALA A 238 -2.92 -0.35 15.17
CA ALA A 238 -2.06 0.79 15.48
C ALA A 238 -0.95 0.43 16.49
N ARG A 239 -1.28 -0.35 17.53
CA ARG A 239 -0.29 -0.80 18.53
C ARG A 239 0.72 -1.78 17.93
N ALA A 240 0.27 -2.76 17.14
CA ALA A 240 1.13 -3.80 16.60
C ALA A 240 2.03 -3.29 15.46
N HIS A 241 1.49 -2.51 14.54
CA HIS A 241 2.14 -2.19 13.27
C HIS A 241 2.12 -0.68 12.93
N GLY A 242 1.65 0.18 13.83
CA GLY A 242 1.47 1.61 13.59
C GLY A 242 2.74 2.39 13.25
N HIS A 243 3.91 1.84 13.56
CA HIS A 243 5.23 2.42 13.24
C HIS A 243 5.67 2.19 11.77
N ARG A 244 4.91 1.40 10.99
CA ARG A 244 5.19 1.16 9.56
C ARG A 244 4.61 2.27 8.71
N ASN A 245 5.32 2.63 7.65
CA ASN A 245 4.86 3.63 6.70
C ASN A 245 4.17 2.96 5.51
N VAL A 246 2.99 3.42 5.17
CA VAL A 246 2.16 2.83 4.11
C VAL A 246 1.76 3.88 3.08
N PRO A 247 1.65 3.50 1.78
CA PRO A 247 1.17 4.39 0.73
C PRO A 247 -0.34 4.48 0.77
N LEU A 248 -0.88 5.69 0.66
CA LEU A 248 -2.30 5.97 0.71
C LEU A 248 -2.74 6.84 -0.46
N GLU A 249 -3.88 6.52 -1.03
CA GLU A 249 -4.67 7.43 -1.84
C GLU A 249 -5.54 8.27 -0.91
N VAL A 250 -5.38 9.60 -0.94
CA VAL A 250 -6.12 10.54 -0.10
C VAL A 250 -7.00 11.43 -0.97
N GLY A 251 -8.28 11.52 -0.61
CA GLY A 251 -9.30 12.23 -1.38
C GLY A 251 -10.24 11.29 -2.13
N ALA A 252 -11.37 11.83 -2.61
CA ALA A 252 -12.32 11.07 -3.39
C ALA A 252 -11.77 10.82 -4.81
N TYR A 253 -12.00 9.63 -5.34
CA TYR A 253 -11.48 9.23 -6.65
C TYR A 253 -11.93 10.15 -7.80
N ASP A 254 -13.14 10.67 -7.74
CA ASP A 254 -13.75 11.58 -8.71
C ASP A 254 -13.35 13.05 -8.51
N ASP A 255 -12.72 13.40 -7.38
CA ASP A 255 -12.18 14.73 -7.09
C ASP A 255 -10.70 14.84 -7.46
N ALA A 256 -10.41 14.96 -8.76
CA ALA A 256 -9.04 15.04 -9.25
C ALA A 256 -8.25 16.25 -8.69
N ALA A 257 -8.92 17.28 -8.19
CA ALA A 257 -8.26 18.46 -7.63
C ALA A 257 -7.67 18.17 -6.25
N ASN A 258 -8.36 17.39 -5.43
CA ASN A 258 -7.99 17.09 -4.06
C ASN A 258 -7.44 15.67 -3.84
N TRP A 259 -7.50 14.81 -4.87
CA TRP A 259 -6.92 13.49 -4.81
C TRP A 259 -5.39 13.52 -4.92
N LYS A 260 -4.70 12.80 -4.04
CA LYS A 260 -3.24 12.69 -3.99
C LYS A 260 -2.79 11.36 -3.41
N GLU A 261 -1.56 10.96 -3.71
CA GLU A 261 -0.88 9.86 -3.04
C GLU A 261 0.07 10.40 -1.96
N GLU A 262 0.02 9.79 -0.79
CA GLU A 262 0.88 10.12 0.35
C GLU A 262 1.41 8.83 0.99
N VAL A 263 2.62 8.90 1.57
CA VAL A 263 3.13 7.88 2.49
C VAL A 263 3.08 8.45 3.89
N MET A 264 2.50 7.71 4.82
CA MET A 264 2.44 8.09 6.23
C MET A 264 2.50 6.86 7.15
N LEU A 265 2.72 7.09 8.44
CA LEU A 265 2.64 6.03 9.44
C LEU A 265 1.23 5.39 9.44
N LEU A 266 1.19 4.07 9.58
CA LEU A 266 -0.08 3.34 9.70
C LEU A 266 -0.88 3.81 10.92
N SER A 267 -0.22 4.17 12.03
CA SER A 267 -0.90 4.80 13.18
C SER A 267 -1.54 6.13 12.82
N SER A 268 -0.85 7.00 12.07
CA SER A 268 -1.41 8.27 11.60
C SER A 268 -2.60 8.06 10.67
N PHE A 269 -2.53 7.09 9.76
CA PHE A 269 -3.66 6.72 8.91
C PHE A 269 -4.87 6.27 9.74
N ILE A 270 -4.65 5.43 10.74
CA ILE A 270 -5.71 4.97 11.64
C ILE A 270 -6.32 6.14 12.41
N ASP A 271 -5.49 6.97 13.07
CA ASP A 271 -5.95 8.02 13.97
C ASP A 271 -6.59 9.22 13.23
N GLU A 272 -6.10 9.57 12.04
CA GLU A 272 -6.55 10.75 11.32
C GLU A 272 -7.70 10.47 10.33
N TYR A 273 -7.84 9.22 9.85
CA TYR A 273 -8.82 8.86 8.83
C TYR A 273 -9.77 7.76 9.28
N LEU A 274 -9.25 6.58 9.69
CA LEU A 274 -10.11 5.43 9.97
C LEU A 274 -10.95 5.63 11.23
N MET A 275 -10.34 6.09 12.34
CA MET A 275 -11.05 6.33 13.59
C MET A 275 -12.12 7.43 13.48
N PRO A 276 -11.83 8.61 12.90
CA PRO A 276 -12.87 9.62 12.69
C PRO A 276 -13.94 9.19 11.71
N GLY A 277 -13.57 8.43 10.65
CA GLY A 277 -14.51 7.86 9.70
C GLY A 277 -15.49 6.91 10.40
N LEU A 278 -14.96 5.99 11.19
CA LEU A 278 -15.74 5.03 11.97
C LEU A 278 -16.67 5.71 12.99
N ALA A 279 -16.19 6.71 13.73
CA ALA A 279 -16.98 7.49 14.66
C ALA A 279 -18.18 8.16 13.97
N LYS A 280 -17.97 8.71 12.75
CA LYS A 280 -19.03 9.29 11.91
C LYS A 280 -20.01 8.23 11.42
N GLU A 281 -19.53 7.03 11.08
CA GLU A 281 -20.39 5.91 10.68
C GLU A 281 -21.33 5.50 11.82
N LEU A 282 -20.80 5.40 13.05
CA LEU A 282 -21.53 5.00 14.25
C LEU A 282 -22.53 6.07 14.75
N SER A 283 -22.14 7.35 14.70
CA SER A 283 -23.01 8.45 15.18
C SER A 283 -24.26 8.66 14.36
N GLY A 284 -24.27 8.23 13.09
CA GLY A 284 -25.38 8.47 12.17
C GLY A 284 -25.57 9.93 11.75
N VAL A 285 -24.79 10.87 12.28
CA VAL A 285 -24.92 12.30 12.01
C VAL A 285 -24.10 12.68 10.78
N ASP A 286 -24.77 13.22 9.78
CA ASP A 286 -24.11 13.85 8.63
C ASP A 286 -23.98 15.35 8.89
N GLU A 287 -22.85 15.78 9.46
CA GLU A 287 -22.60 17.19 9.76
C GLU A 287 -22.28 18.04 8.53
N GLY A 288 -22.50 17.53 7.31
CA GLY A 288 -22.21 18.27 6.06
C GLY A 288 -20.74 18.56 5.80
N LYS A 289 -19.83 18.16 6.69
CA LYS A 289 -18.39 18.26 6.47
C LYS A 289 -17.93 17.19 5.50
N SER A 290 -17.13 17.55 4.52
CA SER A 290 -16.51 16.62 3.57
C SER A 290 -15.93 15.40 4.29
N ARG A 291 -16.28 14.20 3.84
CA ARG A 291 -15.65 12.97 4.34
C ARG A 291 -14.16 13.03 4.01
N ARG A 292 -13.33 12.84 5.02
CA ARG A 292 -11.92 12.56 4.76
C ARG A 292 -11.85 11.12 4.25
N ILE A 293 -11.57 10.95 2.96
CA ILE A 293 -11.39 9.65 2.32
C ILE A 293 -9.90 9.36 2.27
N ALA A 294 -9.51 8.17 2.73
CA ALA A 294 -8.16 7.66 2.56
C ALA A 294 -8.20 6.14 2.35
N TYR A 295 -7.36 5.66 1.47
CA TYR A 295 -7.36 4.27 1.00
C TYR A 295 -5.94 3.75 0.83
N LEU A 296 -5.55 2.78 1.64
CA LEU A 296 -4.43 1.90 1.35
C LEU A 296 -4.92 0.94 0.26
N ALA A 297 -4.57 1.25 -0.99
CA ALA A 297 -5.06 0.54 -2.17
C ALA A 297 -3.96 -0.34 -2.75
N GLN A 298 -4.30 -1.59 -3.06
CA GLN A 298 -3.45 -2.54 -3.82
C GLN A 298 -2.01 -2.65 -3.30
N HIS A 299 -1.82 -2.61 -1.97
CA HIS A 299 -0.49 -2.66 -1.38
C HIS A 299 -0.11 -4.08 -0.95
N GLN A 300 1.14 -4.48 -1.26
CA GLN A 300 1.75 -5.75 -0.84
C GLN A 300 2.17 -5.71 0.65
N LEU A 301 1.20 -5.43 1.53
CA LEU A 301 1.41 -5.22 2.96
C LEU A 301 2.07 -6.41 3.65
N PHE A 302 1.84 -7.63 3.14
CA PHE A 302 2.35 -8.88 3.72
C PHE A 302 3.82 -9.14 3.39
N GLU A 303 4.34 -8.52 2.35
CA GLU A 303 5.77 -8.51 2.10
C GLU A 303 6.47 -7.49 2.99
N GLN A 304 5.78 -6.39 3.30
CA GLN A 304 6.26 -5.34 4.18
C GLN A 304 6.16 -5.73 5.65
N ILE A 305 5.04 -6.36 6.07
CA ILE A 305 4.74 -6.80 7.44
C ILE A 305 4.43 -8.30 7.43
N PRO A 306 5.46 -9.17 7.34
CA PRO A 306 5.26 -10.63 7.20
C PRO A 306 4.54 -11.29 8.38
N GLU A 307 4.52 -10.65 9.56
CA GLU A 307 3.82 -11.14 10.74
C GLU A 307 2.31 -11.30 10.51
N LEU A 308 1.74 -10.49 9.63
CA LEU A 308 0.32 -10.56 9.28
C LEU A 308 -0.05 -11.83 8.49
N LEU A 309 0.94 -12.50 7.86
CA LEU A 309 0.72 -13.79 7.17
C LEU A 309 0.26 -14.91 8.11
N GLY A 310 0.53 -14.80 9.41
CA GLY A 310 0.06 -15.76 10.42
C GLY A 310 -1.44 -15.65 10.73
N ASP A 311 -2.14 -14.66 10.19
CA ASP A 311 -3.53 -14.38 10.51
C ASP A 311 -4.53 -14.88 9.44
N PHE A 312 -4.05 -15.37 8.30
CA PHE A 312 -4.89 -15.93 7.23
C PHE A 312 -4.14 -17.01 6.43
N ASP A 313 -4.88 -17.82 5.69
CA ASP A 313 -4.35 -18.84 4.77
C ASP A 313 -4.70 -18.48 3.32
N ASN A 314 -3.91 -18.98 2.37
CA ASN A 314 -4.28 -18.92 0.96
C ASN A 314 -5.50 -19.81 0.71
N PRO A 315 -6.59 -19.27 0.12
CA PRO A 315 -7.77 -20.07 -0.17
C PRO A 315 -7.46 -21.21 -1.14
N ALA A 316 -7.81 -22.45 -0.76
CA ALA A 316 -7.54 -23.65 -1.57
C ALA A 316 -8.17 -23.61 -2.99
N VAL A 317 -9.17 -22.77 -3.21
CA VAL A 317 -9.75 -22.55 -4.55
C VAL A 317 -8.75 -21.91 -5.52
N CYS A 318 -7.73 -21.20 -5.04
CA CYS A 318 -6.68 -20.61 -5.89
C CYS A 318 -5.73 -21.67 -6.48
N ASP A 319 -5.66 -22.87 -5.89
CA ASP A 319 -4.79 -23.96 -6.37
C ASP A 319 -5.19 -24.49 -7.76
N VAL A 320 -6.41 -24.18 -8.20
CA VAL A 320 -6.90 -24.62 -9.53
C VAL A 320 -6.11 -24.04 -10.70
N ALA A 321 -5.42 -22.90 -10.47
CA ALA A 321 -4.58 -22.21 -11.46
C ALA A 321 -3.08 -22.25 -11.10
N GLY A 322 -2.67 -23.09 -10.16
CA GLY A 322 -1.27 -23.20 -9.74
C GLY A 322 -0.91 -22.45 -8.46
N GLY A 323 -1.90 -21.89 -7.78
CA GLY A 323 -1.74 -21.21 -6.50
C GLY A 323 -1.67 -19.68 -6.61
N VAL A 324 -1.63 -19.04 -5.46
CA VAL A 324 -1.60 -17.58 -5.33
C VAL A 324 -0.25 -17.02 -5.77
N GLN A 325 -0.28 -16.06 -6.68
CA GLN A 325 0.91 -15.33 -7.16
C GLN A 325 1.17 -14.07 -6.34
N ARG A 326 0.11 -13.40 -5.90
CA ARG A 326 0.21 -12.14 -5.15
C ARG A 326 -0.99 -11.97 -4.22
N VAL A 327 -0.71 -11.43 -3.02
CA VAL A 327 -1.76 -10.99 -2.08
C VAL A 327 -1.58 -9.50 -1.82
N ASN A 328 -2.65 -8.72 -2.01
CA ASN A 328 -2.65 -7.30 -1.66
C ASN A 328 -3.66 -7.02 -0.55
N ALA A 329 -3.35 -6.03 0.26
CA ALA A 329 -4.25 -5.47 1.26
C ALA A 329 -4.96 -4.22 0.71
N TRP A 330 -6.18 -4.02 1.19
CA TRP A 330 -7.04 -2.90 0.85
C TRP A 330 -7.72 -2.42 2.14
N ILE A 331 -7.26 -1.30 2.69
CA ILE A 331 -7.76 -0.76 3.96
C ILE A 331 -8.21 0.68 3.73
N GLY A 332 -9.45 1.01 4.09
CA GLY A 332 -9.93 2.36 3.84
C GLY A 332 -11.17 2.75 4.60
N THR A 333 -11.48 4.03 4.53
CA THR A 333 -12.70 4.62 5.08
C THR A 333 -13.91 4.23 4.24
N ALA A 334 -15.10 4.35 4.81
CA ALA A 334 -16.34 4.28 4.03
C ALA A 334 -16.33 5.27 2.87
N GLY A 335 -16.81 4.83 1.72
CA GLY A 335 -16.89 5.65 0.50
C GLY A 335 -15.62 5.62 -0.35
N THR A 336 -14.59 4.84 0.00
CA THR A 336 -13.50 4.55 -0.94
C THR A 336 -14.04 3.80 -2.14
N VAL A 337 -13.57 4.16 -3.33
CA VAL A 337 -14.03 3.63 -4.62
C VAL A 337 -12.84 3.15 -5.43
N THR A 338 -12.94 1.92 -5.92
CA THR A 338 -12.13 1.42 -7.04
C THR A 338 -13.02 1.48 -8.28
N PRO A 339 -12.73 2.35 -9.26
CA PRO A 339 -13.59 2.54 -10.44
C PRO A 339 -13.71 1.27 -11.27
N CYS A 340 -14.74 1.20 -12.10
CA CYS A 340 -14.99 0.03 -12.94
C CYS A 340 -13.82 -0.21 -13.90
N HIS A 341 -13.14 -1.34 -13.73
CA HIS A 341 -11.98 -1.76 -14.51
C HIS A 341 -11.93 -3.29 -14.64
N PHE A 342 -10.99 -3.81 -15.41
CA PHE A 342 -10.69 -5.23 -15.44
C PHE A 342 -9.19 -5.48 -15.26
N ASP A 343 -8.86 -6.65 -14.72
CA ASP A 343 -7.50 -7.16 -14.57
C ASP A 343 -7.22 -8.34 -15.51
N SER A 344 -5.94 -8.63 -15.72
CA SER A 344 -5.48 -9.77 -16.56
C SER A 344 -5.31 -11.07 -15.76
N TYR A 345 -5.57 -11.05 -14.46
CA TYR A 345 -5.45 -12.18 -13.56
C TYR A 345 -6.81 -12.60 -13.03
N ASP A 346 -6.94 -13.88 -12.72
CA ASP A 346 -8.01 -14.34 -11.85
C ASP A 346 -7.82 -13.76 -10.45
N ASN A 347 -8.91 -13.30 -9.86
CA ASN A 347 -8.89 -12.55 -8.62
C ASN A 347 -9.92 -13.09 -7.64
N LEU A 348 -9.50 -13.35 -6.41
CA LEU A 348 -10.38 -13.69 -5.31
C LEU A 348 -10.33 -12.57 -4.27
N LEU A 349 -11.32 -11.69 -4.28
CA LEU A 349 -11.45 -10.58 -3.33
C LEU A 349 -12.19 -11.05 -2.08
N GLY A 350 -11.50 -11.06 -0.93
CA GLY A 350 -12.03 -11.44 0.38
C GLY A 350 -12.22 -10.26 1.30
N GLN A 351 -13.33 -10.23 2.01
CA GLN A 351 -13.65 -9.22 3.00
C GLN A 351 -13.25 -9.72 4.40
N VAL A 352 -12.40 -8.96 5.12
CA VAL A 352 -11.92 -9.32 6.45
C VAL A 352 -12.70 -8.58 7.53
N ALA A 353 -12.90 -7.26 7.37
CA ALA A 353 -13.67 -6.45 8.29
C ALA A 353 -14.44 -5.36 7.55
N GLY A 354 -15.64 -5.03 8.03
CA GLY A 354 -16.54 -4.10 7.35
C GLY A 354 -17.18 -4.69 6.10
N TYR A 355 -17.75 -3.83 5.24
CA TYR A 355 -18.57 -4.25 4.09
C TYR A 355 -18.20 -3.50 2.83
N LYS A 356 -18.20 -4.21 1.70
CA LYS A 356 -18.01 -3.63 0.37
C LYS A 356 -19.12 -4.03 -0.59
N PHE A 357 -19.57 -3.09 -1.40
CA PHE A 357 -20.39 -3.33 -2.57
C PHE A 357 -19.50 -3.60 -3.78
N VAL A 358 -19.83 -4.66 -4.53
CA VAL A 358 -19.13 -5.04 -5.75
C VAL A 358 -20.14 -5.18 -6.87
N ARG A 359 -19.86 -4.53 -8.01
CA ARG A 359 -20.62 -4.65 -9.25
C ARG A 359 -19.74 -5.22 -10.35
N LEU A 360 -20.21 -6.27 -11.00
CA LEU A 360 -19.45 -7.01 -12.01
C LEU A 360 -20.16 -6.93 -13.37
N TYR A 361 -19.33 -6.94 -14.44
CA TYR A 361 -19.82 -7.10 -15.81
C TYR A 361 -18.93 -8.13 -16.53
N SER A 362 -19.54 -8.88 -17.46
CA SER A 362 -18.76 -9.83 -18.25
C SER A 362 -17.82 -9.11 -19.23
N GLU A 363 -16.83 -9.83 -19.78
CA GLU A 363 -15.98 -9.32 -20.84
C GLU A 363 -16.81 -8.91 -22.08
N ASP A 364 -17.92 -9.62 -22.34
CA ASP A 364 -18.84 -9.34 -23.46
C ASP A 364 -19.52 -7.96 -23.34
N ASP A 365 -19.60 -7.41 -22.13
CA ASP A 365 -20.15 -6.07 -21.90
C ASP A 365 -19.15 -4.95 -22.22
N SER A 366 -17.88 -5.25 -22.52
CA SER A 366 -16.82 -4.26 -22.83
C SER A 366 -17.23 -3.18 -23.82
N PRO A 367 -18.00 -3.46 -24.92
CA PRO A 367 -18.44 -2.43 -25.85
C PRO A 367 -19.38 -1.39 -25.23
N PHE A 368 -20.02 -1.71 -24.09
CA PHE A 368 -20.97 -0.85 -23.42
C PHE A 368 -20.37 -0.07 -22.24
N LEU A 369 -19.14 -0.41 -21.84
CA LEU A 369 -18.47 0.19 -20.68
C LEU A 369 -17.56 1.38 -21.03
N TYR A 370 -17.52 1.80 -22.30
CA TYR A 370 -16.81 3.00 -22.74
C TYR A 370 -15.40 3.12 -22.15
N ARG A 371 -14.61 2.08 -22.33
CA ARG A 371 -13.27 2.04 -21.79
C ARG A 371 -12.41 3.24 -22.22
N HIS A 372 -11.52 3.70 -21.37
CA HIS A 372 -10.54 4.70 -21.72
C HIS A 372 -9.68 4.20 -22.90
N GLN A 373 -9.57 5.00 -23.94
CA GLN A 373 -8.60 4.78 -25.00
C GLN A 373 -7.27 5.36 -24.52
N GLY A 374 -6.58 4.62 -23.66
CA GLY A 374 -5.25 4.99 -23.25
C GLY A 374 -4.25 4.70 -24.38
N ALA A 375 -3.07 5.31 -24.33
CA ALA A 375 -1.99 5.17 -25.31
C ALA A 375 -1.51 3.73 -25.58
N TRP A 376 -2.02 2.73 -24.84
CA TRP A 376 -1.80 1.30 -25.05
C TRP A 376 -2.62 0.70 -26.20
N ALA A 377 -3.64 1.41 -26.70
CA ALA A 377 -4.49 0.88 -27.77
C ALA A 377 -3.91 1.12 -29.17
N GLU A 378 -2.95 1.99 -29.33
CA GLU A 378 -2.50 2.47 -30.66
C GLU A 378 -1.00 2.50 -30.90
N ASN A 379 -0.16 1.85 -30.22
CA ASN A 379 1.17 1.54 -30.78
C ASN A 379 2.20 1.04 -29.76
N ARG A 380 3.03 0.13 -30.25
CA ARG A 380 4.28 -0.36 -29.66
C ARG A 380 5.42 0.70 -29.70
N SER A 381 5.10 1.98 -29.73
CA SER A 381 6.08 3.07 -29.67
C SER A 381 5.49 4.26 -28.93
N TRP A 382 6.14 4.62 -27.84
CA TRP A 382 5.88 5.83 -27.07
C TRP A 382 6.34 7.05 -27.86
N PRO A 383 5.50 8.01 -28.22
CA PRO A 383 5.96 9.33 -28.57
C PRO A 383 5.92 10.23 -27.35
N ALA A 384 7.07 10.83 -27.05
CA ALA A 384 7.13 12.03 -26.24
C ALA A 384 6.35 13.12 -26.95
N GLU A 385 5.22 13.56 -26.42
CA GLU A 385 4.62 14.83 -26.79
C GLU A 385 4.60 15.77 -25.59
N ALA A 386 5.35 16.75 -25.81
CA ALA A 386 5.32 18.19 -25.55
C ALA A 386 4.28 18.72 -24.56
N GLY A 387 4.85 19.42 -23.60
CA GLY A 387 4.38 20.36 -22.64
C GLY A 387 3.02 21.01 -22.83
N ASP A 388 2.29 21.01 -21.74
CA ASP A 388 1.49 22.17 -21.36
C ASP A 388 2.15 22.78 -20.11
N ASP A 389 2.89 23.85 -20.35
CA ASP A 389 3.57 24.67 -19.33
C ASP A 389 2.55 25.58 -18.63
N SER A 390 1.72 25.02 -17.76
CA SER A 390 0.91 25.84 -16.86
C SER A 390 0.67 25.16 -15.51
N ASN A 391 1.74 24.99 -14.74
CA ASN A 391 1.60 24.91 -13.29
C ASN A 391 2.88 25.37 -12.56
N PRO A 392 2.98 26.65 -12.15
CA PRO A 392 4.03 27.12 -11.26
C PRO A 392 3.61 26.85 -9.81
N GLY A 393 3.91 25.67 -9.28
CA GLY A 393 3.59 25.30 -7.91
C GLY A 393 4.39 24.11 -7.43
N GLY A 394 5.71 24.15 -7.62
CA GLY A 394 6.63 23.20 -7.00
C GLY A 394 6.65 23.41 -5.48
N SER A 395 5.87 22.63 -4.74
CA SER A 395 6.05 22.51 -3.29
C SER A 395 7.30 21.68 -3.04
N THR A 396 8.38 22.33 -2.68
CA THR A 396 9.59 21.71 -2.15
C THR A 396 9.30 21.20 -0.75
N ASN A 397 8.75 19.99 -0.62
CA ASN A 397 8.69 19.31 0.66
C ASN A 397 10.07 18.74 0.98
N ARG A 398 10.79 19.42 1.86
CA ARG A 398 12.01 18.91 2.50
C ARG A 398 11.64 17.67 3.31
N HIS A 399 12.47 16.64 3.23
CA HIS A 399 12.49 15.57 4.22
C HIS A 399 12.75 16.19 5.60
N THR A 400 11.71 16.39 6.37
CA THR A 400 11.85 16.72 7.77
C THR A 400 11.82 15.42 8.55
N GLY A 401 12.86 15.15 9.33
CA GLY A 401 13.10 13.89 10.04
C GLY A 401 12.14 13.58 11.20
N ASP A 402 10.89 13.94 11.08
CA ASP A 402 9.92 13.86 12.18
C ASP A 402 8.60 13.28 11.66
N GLY A 403 8.63 11.99 11.23
CA GLY A 403 7.42 11.25 10.83
C GLY A 403 6.59 11.91 9.72
N ALA A 404 7.23 12.71 8.88
CA ALA A 404 6.58 13.56 7.90
C ALA A 404 5.99 12.73 6.76
N ARG A 405 4.79 13.12 6.33
CA ARG A 405 4.13 12.60 5.14
C ARG A 405 4.97 12.86 3.90
N VAL A 406 5.16 11.83 3.09
CA VAL A 406 5.82 11.93 1.79
C VAL A 406 4.74 12.01 0.71
N SER A 407 4.70 13.10 -0.06
CA SER A 407 3.79 13.21 -1.22
C SER A 407 4.36 12.43 -2.39
N MET A 408 3.60 11.49 -2.94
CA MET A 408 3.97 10.63 -4.07
C MET A 408 3.69 11.27 -5.44
N GLY A 409 3.10 12.46 -5.47
CA GLY A 409 2.67 13.12 -6.71
C GLY A 409 1.30 12.64 -7.19
N LYS A 410 0.88 13.11 -8.37
CA LYS A 410 -0.38 12.70 -9.01
C LYS A 410 -0.09 11.72 -10.15
N PRO A 411 -0.53 10.45 -10.08
CA PRO A 411 -0.40 9.55 -11.22
C PRO A 411 -1.27 10.04 -12.40
N ARG A 412 -0.81 9.78 -13.61
CA ARG A 412 -1.61 10.02 -14.81
C ARG A 412 -2.69 8.94 -14.90
N ARG A 413 -3.93 9.28 -14.53
CA ARG A 413 -5.09 8.37 -14.57
C ARG A 413 -5.52 7.95 -15.99
N ASP A 414 -5.19 8.73 -17.00
CA ASP A 414 -5.63 8.57 -18.40
C ASP A 414 -4.85 7.49 -19.17
N ALA A 415 -3.79 6.94 -18.61
CA ALA A 415 -2.92 5.99 -19.31
C ALA A 415 -3.39 4.51 -19.24
N GLN A 416 -4.40 4.18 -18.44
CA GLN A 416 -4.84 2.80 -18.24
C GLN A 416 -6.05 2.45 -19.11
N GLY A 417 -5.81 1.75 -20.21
CA GLY A 417 -6.84 1.31 -21.16
C GLY A 417 -7.81 0.24 -20.64
N ASN A 418 -7.74 -0.15 -19.36
CA ASN A 418 -8.61 -1.13 -18.72
C ASN A 418 -9.66 -0.52 -17.78
N ILE A 419 -9.83 0.81 -17.76
CA ILE A 419 -10.78 1.52 -16.90
C ILE A 419 -11.97 2.01 -17.71
N SER A 420 -13.19 1.89 -17.17
CA SER A 420 -14.42 2.46 -17.73
C SER A 420 -14.48 3.97 -17.47
N ARG A 421 -15.03 4.70 -18.46
CA ARG A 421 -15.33 6.14 -18.35
C ARG A 421 -16.70 6.41 -17.71
N VAL A 422 -17.48 5.36 -17.46
CA VAL A 422 -18.85 5.47 -16.92
C VAL A 422 -18.79 5.40 -15.40
N ASP A 423 -19.45 6.33 -14.72
CA ASP A 423 -19.85 6.12 -13.34
C ASP A 423 -20.96 5.05 -13.35
N VAL A 424 -20.62 3.84 -12.93
CA VAL A 424 -21.54 2.69 -13.05
C VAL A 424 -22.69 2.70 -12.02
N GLU A 425 -22.58 3.51 -10.97
CA GLU A 425 -23.68 3.70 -10.01
C GLU A 425 -24.60 4.85 -10.41
N HIS A 426 -24.09 5.90 -11.09
CA HIS A 426 -24.83 7.08 -11.51
C HIS A 426 -24.55 7.41 -12.99
N PRO A 427 -24.94 6.51 -13.93
CA PRO A 427 -24.53 6.63 -15.32
C PRO A 427 -25.20 7.82 -16.04
N ASP A 428 -24.40 8.64 -16.68
CA ASP A 428 -24.89 9.66 -17.62
C ASP A 428 -25.23 9.01 -18.96
N LEU A 429 -26.47 8.57 -19.11
CA LEU A 429 -26.94 7.91 -20.35
C LEU A 429 -27.02 8.84 -21.56
N ALA A 430 -27.03 10.16 -21.37
CA ALA A 430 -26.91 11.10 -22.48
C ALA A 430 -25.49 11.07 -23.07
N LYS A 431 -24.50 10.98 -22.23
CA LYS A 431 -23.09 10.86 -22.61
C LYS A 431 -22.68 9.44 -23.02
N PHE A 432 -23.27 8.43 -22.36
CA PHE A 432 -22.94 7.01 -22.52
C PHE A 432 -24.18 6.15 -22.86
N PRO A 433 -24.86 6.37 -23.98
CA PRO A 433 -26.15 5.75 -24.30
C PRO A 433 -26.10 4.22 -24.38
N LEU A 434 -24.99 3.62 -24.84
CA LEU A 434 -24.88 2.17 -24.92
C LEU A 434 -24.75 1.48 -23.56
N PHE A 435 -24.41 2.21 -22.50
CA PHE A 435 -24.28 1.64 -21.17
C PHE A 435 -25.59 1.01 -20.67
N SER A 436 -26.74 1.49 -21.15
CA SER A 436 -28.06 0.89 -20.86
C SER A 436 -28.18 -0.58 -21.29
N LYS A 437 -27.27 -1.09 -22.12
CA LYS A 437 -27.24 -2.49 -22.60
C LYS A 437 -26.34 -3.37 -21.74
N ALA A 438 -25.45 -2.79 -20.90
CA ALA A 438 -24.56 -3.55 -20.05
C ALA A 438 -25.34 -4.31 -18.97
N LYS A 439 -24.97 -5.57 -18.76
CA LYS A 439 -25.62 -6.47 -17.79
C LYS A 439 -24.72 -6.66 -16.59
N HIS A 440 -25.13 -6.12 -15.45
CA HIS A 440 -24.36 -6.21 -14.23
C HIS A 440 -24.83 -7.34 -13.32
N MET A 441 -23.93 -7.74 -12.42
CA MET A 441 -24.20 -8.58 -11.26
C MET A 441 -23.71 -7.85 -10.03
N ASP A 442 -24.50 -7.85 -8.96
CA ASP A 442 -24.22 -7.11 -7.73
C ASP A 442 -24.08 -8.04 -6.54
N VAL A 443 -23.13 -7.70 -5.65
CA VAL A 443 -22.98 -8.37 -4.36
C VAL A 443 -22.52 -7.38 -3.30
N VAL A 444 -22.97 -7.57 -2.06
CA VAL A 444 -22.37 -6.98 -0.86
C VAL A 444 -21.59 -8.08 -0.16
N LEU A 445 -20.30 -7.82 0.06
CA LEU A 445 -19.41 -8.70 0.80
C LEU A 445 -19.31 -8.24 2.25
N GLY A 446 -19.51 -9.17 3.17
CA GLY A 446 -19.26 -9.04 4.59
C GLY A 446 -18.07 -9.88 5.06
N PRO A 447 -17.69 -9.77 6.35
CA PRO A 447 -16.53 -10.48 6.89
C PRO A 447 -16.59 -12.00 6.64
N GLY A 448 -15.49 -12.56 6.14
CA GLY A 448 -15.35 -13.98 5.80
C GLY A 448 -15.90 -14.39 4.42
N GLU A 449 -16.56 -13.48 3.69
CA GLU A 449 -17.06 -13.73 2.35
C GLU A 449 -16.05 -13.32 1.28
N PHE A 450 -16.09 -14.02 0.13
CA PHE A 450 -15.21 -13.78 -1.01
C PHE A 450 -15.99 -13.66 -2.31
N VAL A 451 -15.49 -12.87 -3.24
CA VAL A 451 -15.98 -12.90 -4.63
C VAL A 451 -14.85 -13.34 -5.56
N TYR A 452 -15.14 -14.35 -6.36
CA TYR A 452 -14.30 -14.71 -7.50
C TYR A 452 -14.62 -13.79 -8.68
N ILE A 453 -13.59 -13.16 -9.19
CA ILE A 453 -13.63 -12.25 -10.33
C ILE A 453 -12.70 -12.85 -11.39
N PRO A 454 -13.25 -13.46 -12.46
CA PRO A 454 -12.45 -14.00 -13.55
C PRO A 454 -11.54 -12.96 -14.18
N ALA A 455 -10.42 -13.38 -14.77
CA ALA A 455 -9.59 -12.53 -15.59
C ALA A 455 -10.45 -11.80 -16.64
N ARG A 456 -10.20 -10.50 -16.86
CA ARG A 456 -10.93 -9.60 -17.79
C ARG A 456 -12.40 -9.34 -17.45
N CYS A 457 -12.92 -9.87 -16.34
CA CYS A 457 -14.22 -9.50 -15.80
C CYS A 457 -14.15 -8.07 -15.23
N TRP A 458 -15.02 -7.19 -15.75
CA TRP A 458 -15.11 -5.81 -15.26
C TRP A 458 -15.68 -5.78 -13.85
N HIS A 459 -15.07 -4.98 -12.98
CA HIS A 459 -15.51 -4.87 -11.60
C HIS A 459 -15.36 -3.45 -11.07
N TYR A 460 -16.35 -3.05 -10.31
CA TYR A 460 -16.41 -1.83 -9.53
C TYR A 460 -16.54 -2.19 -8.06
N VAL A 461 -15.80 -1.52 -7.19
CA VAL A 461 -15.85 -1.80 -5.76
C VAL A 461 -15.98 -0.51 -4.98
N ARG A 462 -16.96 -0.45 -4.07
CA ARG A 462 -17.13 0.67 -3.14
C ARG A 462 -17.25 0.18 -1.69
N ALA A 463 -16.49 0.77 -0.79
CA ALA A 463 -16.60 0.50 0.63
C ALA A 463 -17.87 1.12 1.22
N LEU A 464 -18.71 0.30 1.83
CA LEU A 464 -19.94 0.74 2.50
C LEU A 464 -19.65 1.23 3.92
N THR A 465 -18.64 0.68 4.53
CA THR A 465 -18.13 1.03 5.87
C THR A 465 -16.63 1.18 5.81
N THR A 466 -16.01 1.68 6.89
CA THR A 466 -14.58 1.44 7.13
C THR A 466 -14.31 -0.05 6.98
N SER A 467 -13.29 -0.44 6.20
CA SER A 467 -13.14 -1.83 5.78
C SER A 467 -11.70 -2.27 5.58
N VAL A 468 -11.48 -3.57 5.77
CA VAL A 468 -10.26 -4.29 5.47
C VAL A 468 -10.59 -5.46 4.55
N SER A 469 -9.92 -5.54 3.42
CA SER A 469 -10.08 -6.62 2.45
C SER A 469 -8.71 -7.12 1.97
N LEU A 470 -8.69 -8.34 1.48
CA LEU A 470 -7.56 -8.97 0.79
C LEU A 470 -7.96 -9.33 -0.62
N ASN A 471 -7.04 -9.27 -1.57
CA ASN A 471 -7.25 -9.94 -2.82
C ASN A 471 -6.08 -10.87 -3.16
N PHE A 472 -6.42 -12.03 -3.68
CA PHE A 472 -5.51 -13.08 -4.09
C PHE A 472 -5.53 -13.16 -5.61
N LEU A 473 -4.43 -12.79 -6.25
CA LEU A 473 -4.23 -12.94 -7.70
C LEU A 473 -3.59 -14.29 -7.98
N PHE A 474 -4.15 -15.04 -8.93
CA PHE A 474 -3.71 -16.42 -9.23
C PHE A 474 -3.91 -16.82 -10.70
#